data_43e9f4bdaae0e0f55394d7b87be67a6f
#
_entry.id   43e9f4bdaae0e0f55394d7b87be67a6f
#
_cell.length_a   1.000
_cell.length_b   1.000
_cell.length_c   1.000
_cell.angle_alpha   90.00
_cell.angle_beta   90.00
_cell.angle_gamma   90.00
#
_symmetry.space_group_name_H-M   'P 1'
#
loop_
_entity.id
_entity.type
_entity.pdbx_description
1 polymer ?
#
loop_
_entity_poly.entity_id
_entity_poly.type
_entity_poly.pdbx_seq_one_letter_code
_entity_poly.pdbx_strand_id
1 'polypeptide(L)'
;SKAVIEALCDNSVEDQKFFEIRDNVINGIPVKINRGGYTGEKWGYEIYMSPDDLEAIETLVDAEVVRNGGKRVTEFQIMAWTLPTEAGIFYMRDLAHTNPVEVGLDKNIKWDKDFIGKEALLKVKEKGPAREMVGFEVLDDDYYIRSKQYGGPGEAVFIDSEEEEVGRVSKLVYSYVKEVNNGYILAKKGALKV
;
A
#
# COMPACT_ATOMS: atom_id res chain seq x y z
N SER A 1 0.06 -17.07 2.20
CA SER A 1 0.34 -16.75 3.62
C SER A 1 -0.60 -17.47 4.60
N LYS A 2 -1.94 -17.53 4.33
CA LYS A 2 -2.90 -18.18 5.26
C LYS A 2 -2.49 -19.62 5.60
N ALA A 3 -2.22 -20.46 4.60
CA ALA A 3 -1.83 -21.84 4.82
C ALA A 3 -0.54 -21.99 5.66
N VAL A 4 0.42 -21.08 5.47
CA VAL A 4 1.67 -21.08 6.25
C VAL A 4 1.40 -20.82 7.74
N ILE A 5 0.62 -19.77 8.03
CA ILE A 5 0.32 -19.43 9.44
C ILE A 5 -0.56 -20.49 10.10
N GLU A 6 -1.55 -21.01 9.40
CA GLU A 6 -2.42 -22.10 9.89
C GLU A 6 -1.62 -23.37 10.23
N ALA A 7 -0.60 -23.69 9.44
CA ALA A 7 0.26 -24.85 9.68
C ALA A 7 1.23 -24.67 10.86
N LEU A 8 1.56 -23.44 11.23
CA LEU A 8 2.51 -23.12 12.28
C LEU A 8 1.86 -22.92 13.65
N CYS A 9 0.62 -22.45 13.68
CA CYS A 9 -0.05 -22.07 14.91
C CYS A 9 -0.80 -23.25 15.55
N ASP A 10 -0.74 -23.35 16.87
CA ASP A 10 -1.49 -24.36 17.63
C ASP A 10 -3.00 -24.10 17.59
N ASN A 11 -3.41 -22.82 17.55
CA ASN A 11 -4.81 -22.44 17.41
C ASN A 11 -5.08 -21.90 16.00
N SER A 12 -6.19 -22.35 15.38
CA SER A 12 -6.56 -21.95 14.03
C SER A 12 -6.72 -20.42 13.89
N VAL A 13 -6.23 -19.90 12.77
CA VAL A 13 -6.39 -18.48 12.35
C VAL A 13 -7.42 -18.34 11.24
N GLU A 14 -8.15 -19.40 10.90
CA GLU A 14 -9.03 -19.46 9.73
C GLU A 14 -10.15 -18.42 9.75
N ASP A 15 -10.76 -18.23 10.91
CA ASP A 15 -11.87 -17.30 11.14
C ASP A 15 -11.41 -15.90 11.63
N GLN A 16 -10.09 -15.70 11.78
CA GLN A 16 -9.54 -14.44 12.27
C GLN A 16 -9.89 -13.28 11.34
N LYS A 17 -10.50 -12.22 11.88
CA LYS A 17 -10.93 -11.05 11.12
C LYS A 17 -9.76 -10.11 10.81
N PHE A 18 -9.92 -9.29 9.80
CA PHE A 18 -8.94 -8.26 9.47
C PHE A 18 -8.77 -7.27 10.63
N PHE A 19 -7.52 -6.95 10.99
CA PHE A 19 -7.10 -6.20 12.17
C PHE A 19 -7.41 -6.86 13.54
N GLU A 20 -7.75 -8.12 13.56
CA GLU A 20 -7.86 -8.86 14.80
C GLU A 20 -6.49 -9.40 15.23
N ILE A 21 -6.18 -9.26 16.52
CA ILE A 21 -4.97 -9.80 17.16
C ILE A 21 -5.42 -10.91 18.11
N ARG A 22 -4.80 -12.09 18.00
CA ARG A 22 -5.06 -13.23 18.89
C ARG A 22 -3.77 -13.76 19.48
N ASP A 23 -3.84 -14.20 20.74
CA ASP A 23 -2.79 -15.01 21.35
C ASP A 23 -2.73 -16.39 20.69
N ASN A 24 -1.53 -16.87 20.43
CA ASN A 24 -1.29 -18.17 19.81
C ASN A 24 0.05 -18.74 20.30
N VAL A 25 0.38 -19.93 19.85
CA VAL A 25 1.64 -20.61 20.12
C VAL A 25 2.18 -21.19 18.82
N ILE A 26 3.46 -21.03 18.57
CA ILE A 26 4.18 -21.64 17.46
C ILE A 26 5.31 -22.48 18.04
N ASN A 27 5.25 -23.81 17.89
CA ASN A 27 6.26 -24.75 18.41
C ASN A 27 6.60 -24.50 19.89
N GLY A 28 5.60 -24.30 20.74
CA GLY A 28 5.77 -24.04 22.18
C GLY A 28 6.15 -22.59 22.53
N ILE A 29 6.36 -21.72 21.55
CA ILE A 29 6.70 -20.30 21.74
C ILE A 29 5.43 -19.45 21.74
N PRO A 30 5.14 -18.67 22.82
CA PRO A 30 3.99 -17.77 22.85
C PRO A 30 4.15 -16.63 21.84
N VAL A 31 3.12 -16.41 21.02
CA VAL A 31 3.09 -15.34 20.01
C VAL A 31 1.73 -14.65 20.00
N LYS A 32 1.68 -13.46 19.40
CA LYS A 32 0.41 -12.85 18.99
C LYS A 32 0.37 -12.78 17.48
N ILE A 33 -0.72 -13.24 16.90
CA ILE A 33 -0.96 -13.19 15.46
C ILE A 33 -1.94 -12.06 15.17
N ASN A 34 -1.50 -11.07 14.42
CA ASN A 34 -2.35 -10.04 13.85
C ASN A 34 -2.66 -10.40 12.40
N ARG A 35 -3.94 -10.49 12.05
CA ARG A 35 -4.33 -10.56 10.65
C ARG A 35 -4.39 -9.15 10.08
N GLY A 36 -3.37 -8.78 9.34
CA GLY A 36 -3.24 -7.45 8.77
C GLY A 36 -1.99 -7.34 7.94
N GLY A 37 -1.69 -6.13 7.52
CA GLY A 37 -0.51 -5.81 6.75
C GLY A 37 -0.75 -4.54 5.92
N TYR A 38 0.31 -4.02 5.35
CA TYR A 38 0.30 -2.79 4.56
C TYR A 38 0.72 -3.01 3.10
N THR A 39 0.85 -4.27 2.68
CA THR A 39 1.22 -4.62 1.30
C THR A 39 0.02 -4.63 0.34
N GLY A 40 -1.21 -4.55 0.87
CA GLY A 40 -2.42 -4.67 0.06
C GLY A 40 -2.85 -6.09 -0.25
N GLU A 41 -2.08 -7.08 0.18
CA GLU A 41 -2.44 -8.48 0.01
C GLU A 41 -3.64 -8.85 0.88
N LYS A 42 -4.57 -9.62 0.32
CA LYS A 42 -5.79 -10.06 1.00
C LYS A 42 -5.53 -10.85 2.28
N TRP A 43 -4.44 -11.61 2.32
CA TRP A 43 -4.06 -12.47 3.41
C TRP A 43 -2.64 -12.10 3.89
N GLY A 44 -2.57 -11.11 4.76
CA GLY A 44 -1.37 -10.72 5.49
C GLY A 44 -1.47 -11.13 6.96
N TYR A 45 -0.34 -11.45 7.56
CA TYR A 45 -0.21 -11.70 8.99
C TYR A 45 1.08 -11.09 9.51
N GLU A 46 1.00 -10.57 10.72
CA GLU A 46 2.16 -10.10 11.47
C GLU A 46 2.26 -10.95 12.74
N ILE A 47 3.46 -11.44 13.02
CA ILE A 47 3.75 -12.29 14.19
C ILE A 47 4.52 -11.46 15.19
N TYR A 48 3.95 -11.24 16.37
CA TYR A 48 4.60 -10.55 17.47
C TYR A 48 5.08 -11.56 18.49
N MET A 49 6.36 -11.51 18.86
CA MET A 49 7.00 -12.42 19.79
C MET A 49 8.06 -11.69 20.63
N SER A 50 8.64 -12.38 21.61
CA SER A 50 9.85 -11.88 22.27
C SER A 50 11.00 -11.75 21.27
N PRO A 51 11.86 -10.73 21.37
CA PRO A 51 13.07 -10.64 20.56
C PRO A 51 13.99 -11.88 20.66
N ASP A 52 14.00 -12.55 21.81
CA ASP A 52 14.82 -13.75 22.04
C ASP A 52 14.34 -14.95 21.21
N ASP A 53 13.10 -14.95 20.78
CA ASP A 53 12.47 -16.03 20.00
C ASP A 53 12.53 -15.79 18.48
N LEU A 54 13.05 -14.64 18.04
CA LEU A 54 12.99 -14.19 16.65
C LEU A 54 13.62 -15.22 15.69
N GLU A 55 14.83 -15.68 15.97
CA GLU A 55 15.56 -16.62 15.11
C GLU A 55 14.83 -17.96 14.96
N ALA A 56 14.28 -18.46 16.08
CA ALA A 56 13.52 -19.69 16.07
C ALA A 56 12.24 -19.58 15.25
N ILE A 57 11.47 -18.51 15.43
CA ILE A 57 10.24 -18.24 14.67
C ILE A 57 10.55 -18.01 13.20
N GLU A 58 11.55 -17.21 12.85
CA GLU A 58 11.95 -17.00 11.45
C GLU A 58 12.31 -18.29 10.75
N THR A 59 13.06 -19.17 11.41
CA THR A 59 13.46 -20.47 10.85
C THR A 59 12.24 -21.34 10.53
N LEU A 60 11.26 -21.38 11.44
CA LEU A 60 10.03 -22.16 11.27
C LEU A 60 9.17 -21.57 10.13
N VAL A 61 9.03 -20.24 10.09
CA VAL A 61 8.27 -19.55 9.05
C VAL A 61 8.91 -19.77 7.68
N ASP A 62 10.23 -19.62 7.55
CA ASP A 62 10.93 -19.83 6.28
C ASP A 62 10.78 -21.26 5.78
N ALA A 63 10.93 -22.25 6.65
CA ALA A 63 10.74 -23.65 6.30
C ALA A 63 9.33 -23.92 5.78
N GLU A 64 8.31 -23.35 6.43
CA GLU A 64 6.92 -23.53 6.04
C GLU A 64 6.59 -22.73 4.76
N VAL A 65 7.16 -21.55 4.58
CA VAL A 65 7.04 -20.77 3.33
C VAL A 65 7.59 -21.56 2.15
N VAL A 66 8.79 -22.13 2.26
CA VAL A 66 9.41 -22.95 1.21
C VAL A 66 8.55 -24.19 0.92
N ARG A 67 8.02 -24.86 1.95
CA ARG A 67 7.14 -26.03 1.81
C ARG A 67 5.86 -25.71 1.03
N ASN A 68 5.38 -24.47 1.13
CA ASN A 68 4.22 -23.97 0.37
C ASN A 68 4.61 -23.32 -0.98
N GLY A 69 5.83 -23.51 -1.48
CA GLY A 69 6.29 -22.99 -2.76
C GLY A 69 6.61 -21.49 -2.78
N GLY A 70 6.67 -20.86 -1.60
CA GLY A 70 7.02 -19.46 -1.44
C GLY A 70 8.51 -19.22 -1.21
N LYS A 71 8.86 -17.97 -1.02
CA LYS A 71 10.21 -17.55 -0.64
C LYS A 71 10.19 -16.30 0.21
N ARG A 72 11.24 -16.08 1.00
CA ARG A 72 11.45 -14.81 1.73
C ARG A 72 11.72 -13.68 0.73
N VAL A 73 11.04 -12.56 0.91
CA VAL A 73 11.33 -11.30 0.22
C VAL A 73 12.11 -10.41 1.18
N THR A 74 13.32 -10.03 0.79
CA THR A 74 14.21 -9.17 1.58
C THR A 74 14.27 -7.74 1.07
N GLU A 75 13.73 -7.48 -0.12
CA GLU A 75 13.77 -6.16 -0.73
C GLU A 75 12.65 -5.26 -0.21
N PHE A 76 13.06 -4.27 0.58
CA PHE A 76 12.15 -3.30 1.16
C PHE A 76 11.26 -2.61 0.11
N GLN A 77 11.80 -2.30 -1.06
CA GLN A 77 11.05 -1.65 -2.15
C GLN A 77 9.86 -2.48 -2.63
N ILE A 78 9.98 -3.81 -2.66
CA ILE A 78 8.88 -4.68 -3.07
C ILE A 78 7.76 -4.60 -2.04
N MET A 79 8.07 -4.76 -0.76
CA MET A 79 7.08 -4.76 0.32
C MET A 79 6.46 -3.39 0.54
N ALA A 80 7.29 -2.33 0.53
CA ALA A 80 6.87 -1.00 0.92
C ALA A 80 6.33 -0.14 -0.24
N TRP A 81 6.71 -0.44 -1.48
CA TRP A 81 6.34 0.41 -2.62
C TRP A 81 5.60 -0.36 -3.70
N THR A 82 6.15 -1.45 -4.22
CA THR A 82 5.56 -2.17 -5.36
C THR A 82 4.18 -2.75 -5.01
N LEU A 83 4.12 -3.64 -4.03
CA LEU A 83 2.87 -4.31 -3.65
C LEU A 83 1.78 -3.34 -3.18
N PRO A 84 2.08 -2.34 -2.29
CA PRO A 84 1.07 -1.36 -1.90
C PRO A 84 0.57 -0.50 -3.07
N THR A 85 1.45 -0.15 -4.02
CA THR A 85 1.04 0.63 -5.19
C THR A 85 0.12 -0.16 -6.11
N GLU A 86 0.41 -1.44 -6.36
CA GLU A 86 -0.48 -2.36 -7.08
C GLU A 86 -1.87 -2.45 -6.42
N ALA A 87 -1.91 -2.40 -5.09
CA ALA A 87 -3.15 -2.47 -4.31
C ALA A 87 -3.89 -1.13 -4.14
N GLY A 88 -3.34 -0.03 -4.65
CA GLY A 88 -3.94 1.30 -4.48
C GLY A 88 -3.73 1.92 -3.10
N ILE A 89 -2.72 1.47 -2.34
CA ILE A 89 -2.40 2.00 -1.02
C ILE A 89 -1.39 3.13 -1.13
N PHE A 90 -1.75 4.29 -0.58
CA PHE A 90 -0.88 5.45 -0.50
C PHE A 90 0.02 5.41 0.72
N TYR A 91 1.28 5.84 0.55
CA TYR A 91 2.18 6.17 1.65
C TYR A 91 2.18 7.66 1.95
N MET A 92 2.78 8.04 3.08
CA MET A 92 2.86 9.45 3.50
C MET A 92 3.42 10.39 2.42
N ARG A 93 4.41 9.94 1.64
CA ARG A 93 4.99 10.74 0.56
C ARG A 93 4.04 10.95 -0.60
N ASP A 94 3.22 9.96 -0.93
CA ASP A 94 2.20 10.07 -1.98
C ASP A 94 1.15 11.11 -1.61
N LEU A 95 0.88 11.25 -0.31
CA LEU A 95 -0.10 12.18 0.25
C LEU A 95 0.47 13.56 0.61
N ALA A 96 1.77 13.77 0.43
CA ALA A 96 2.40 15.03 0.75
C ALA A 96 1.77 16.19 -0.06
N HIS A 97 1.46 17.30 0.64
CA HIS A 97 0.84 18.50 0.05
C HIS A 97 -0.52 18.26 -0.64
N THR A 98 -1.24 17.21 -0.22
CA THR A 98 -2.61 16.94 -0.64
C THR A 98 -3.59 17.09 0.52
N ASN A 99 -4.86 17.04 0.21
CA ASN A 99 -5.93 16.91 1.20
C ASN A 99 -6.76 15.65 0.93
N PRO A 100 -7.53 15.15 1.90
CA PRO A 100 -8.29 13.91 1.74
C PRO A 100 -9.27 13.88 0.55
N VAL A 101 -9.77 15.05 0.13
CA VAL A 101 -10.71 15.13 -1.01
C VAL A 101 -9.97 14.92 -2.34
N GLU A 102 -8.76 15.46 -2.49
CA GLU A 102 -7.92 15.27 -3.67
C GLU A 102 -7.51 13.82 -3.91
N VAL A 103 -7.37 13.04 -2.84
CA VAL A 103 -6.92 11.64 -2.89
C VAL A 103 -8.04 10.62 -2.69
N GLY A 104 -9.31 11.07 -2.68
CA GLY A 104 -10.47 10.18 -2.57
C GLY A 104 -10.67 9.52 -1.20
N LEU A 105 -10.00 10.01 -0.16
CA LEU A 105 -10.12 9.51 1.21
C LEU A 105 -11.20 10.21 2.03
N ASP A 106 -11.89 11.20 1.48
CA ASP A 106 -12.95 11.96 2.15
C ASP A 106 -14.15 11.10 2.56
N LYS A 107 -14.35 9.94 1.92
CA LYS A 107 -15.36 8.93 2.29
C LYS A 107 -15.16 8.35 3.70
N ASN A 108 -13.92 8.40 4.21
CA ASN A 108 -13.56 7.89 5.53
C ASN A 108 -13.70 8.95 6.64
N ILE A 109 -13.97 10.20 6.28
CA ILE A 109 -14.10 11.30 7.24
C ILE A 109 -15.48 11.23 7.92
N LYS A 110 -15.48 11.29 9.24
CA LYS A 110 -16.68 11.42 10.05
C LYS A 110 -17.13 12.88 10.10
N TRP A 111 -17.88 13.30 9.11
CA TRP A 111 -18.33 14.69 8.93
C TRP A 111 -19.26 15.21 10.01
N ASP A 112 -19.89 14.32 10.77
CA ASP A 112 -20.75 14.59 11.92
C ASP A 112 -19.98 15.00 13.18
N LYS A 113 -18.65 14.76 13.21
CA LYS A 113 -17.78 15.17 14.32
C LYS A 113 -17.13 16.52 14.05
N ASP A 114 -16.72 17.18 15.12
CA ASP A 114 -15.86 18.35 15.05
C ASP A 114 -14.40 17.92 15.02
N PHE A 115 -13.63 18.55 14.14
CA PHE A 115 -12.19 18.35 14.02
C PHE A 115 -11.50 19.57 13.39
N ILE A 116 -10.22 19.73 13.64
CA ILE A 116 -9.43 20.83 13.10
C ILE A 116 -9.35 20.70 11.57
N GLY A 117 -9.73 21.77 10.85
CA GLY A 117 -9.71 21.82 9.39
C GLY A 117 -11.03 21.40 8.72
N LYS A 118 -12.07 21.01 9.48
CA LYS A 118 -13.37 20.61 8.94
C LYS A 118 -13.96 21.64 7.95
N GLU A 119 -14.00 22.91 8.34
CA GLU A 119 -14.55 23.97 7.47
C GLU A 119 -13.77 24.14 6.16
N ALA A 120 -12.44 24.02 6.22
CA ALA A 120 -11.60 24.11 5.05
C ALA A 120 -11.87 22.94 4.09
N LEU A 121 -11.99 21.73 4.61
CA LEU A 121 -12.30 20.54 3.81
C LEU A 121 -13.72 20.56 3.24
N LEU A 122 -14.72 21.10 3.99
CA LEU A 122 -16.06 21.28 3.47
C LEU A 122 -16.08 22.23 2.27
N LYS A 123 -15.33 23.34 2.32
CA LYS A 123 -15.19 24.26 1.19
C LYS A 123 -14.58 23.58 -0.05
N VAL A 124 -13.56 22.73 0.15
CA VAL A 124 -12.98 21.95 -0.95
C VAL A 124 -14.00 20.97 -1.53
N LYS A 125 -14.74 20.29 -0.66
CA LYS A 125 -15.76 19.31 -1.07
C LYS A 125 -16.90 19.96 -1.86
N GLU A 126 -17.37 21.13 -1.44
CA GLU A 126 -18.44 21.89 -2.12
C GLU A 126 -18.02 22.41 -3.49
N LYS A 127 -16.80 22.94 -3.60
CA LYS A 127 -16.27 23.47 -4.87
C LYS A 127 -15.77 22.38 -5.82
N GLY A 128 -15.52 21.18 -5.29
CA GLY A 128 -14.70 20.17 -5.92
C GLY A 128 -13.19 20.45 -5.72
N PRO A 129 -12.37 19.41 -5.67
CA PRO A 129 -10.92 19.55 -5.56
C PRO A 129 -10.32 20.12 -6.84
N ALA A 130 -9.27 20.94 -6.73
CA ALA A 130 -8.55 21.47 -7.88
C ALA A 130 -7.67 20.40 -8.57
N ARG A 131 -7.30 19.38 -7.82
CA ARG A 131 -6.46 18.26 -8.27
C ARG A 131 -7.07 16.94 -7.79
N GLU A 132 -6.69 15.87 -8.46
CA GLU A 132 -7.10 14.53 -8.07
C GLU A 132 -5.95 13.54 -8.22
N MET A 133 -5.84 12.61 -7.27
CA MET A 133 -4.89 11.52 -7.34
C MET A 133 -5.46 10.42 -8.24
N VAL A 134 -4.72 10.09 -9.29
CA VAL A 134 -5.11 9.08 -10.28
C VAL A 134 -4.01 8.03 -10.38
N GLY A 135 -4.38 6.76 -10.40
CA GLY A 135 -3.48 5.67 -10.77
C GLY A 135 -3.28 5.64 -12.28
N PHE A 136 -2.09 5.27 -12.72
CA PHE A 136 -1.79 5.11 -14.14
C PHE A 136 -0.90 3.89 -14.40
N GLU A 137 -0.92 3.40 -15.62
CA GLU A 137 -0.04 2.36 -16.16
C GLU A 137 0.71 2.92 -17.36
N VAL A 138 1.99 2.56 -17.49
CA VAL A 138 2.80 2.91 -18.65
C VAL A 138 2.65 1.79 -19.67
N LEU A 139 2.14 2.11 -20.86
CA LEU A 139 1.84 1.14 -21.91
C LEU A 139 3.03 0.88 -22.86
N ASP A 140 4.20 1.45 -22.56
CA ASP A 140 5.42 1.24 -23.33
C ASP A 140 6.15 -0.01 -22.80
N ASP A 141 6.20 -1.06 -23.60
CA ASP A 141 6.77 -2.36 -23.25
C ASP A 141 8.29 -2.29 -23.00
N ASP A 142 8.98 -1.32 -23.58
CA ASP A 142 10.41 -1.10 -23.38
C ASP A 142 10.72 -0.27 -22.14
N TYR A 143 9.70 0.26 -21.46
CA TYR A 143 9.87 1.11 -20.31
C TYR A 143 9.86 0.31 -19.00
N TYR A 144 11.02 0.24 -18.38
CA TYR A 144 11.21 -0.45 -17.11
C TYR A 144 11.91 0.43 -16.09
N ILE A 145 11.21 0.78 -15.02
CA ILE A 145 11.81 1.36 -13.81
C ILE A 145 11.36 0.52 -12.62
N ARG A 146 12.33 -0.11 -11.95
CA ARG A 146 12.04 -0.97 -10.80
C ARG A 146 11.22 -0.25 -9.72
N SER A 147 11.67 0.95 -9.34
CA SER A 147 10.95 1.78 -8.38
C SER A 147 11.54 3.19 -8.38
N LYS A 148 10.69 4.19 -8.45
CA LYS A 148 11.07 5.58 -8.22
C LYS A 148 9.97 6.31 -7.46
N GLN A 149 10.37 7.03 -6.43
CA GLN A 149 9.51 7.96 -5.72
C GLN A 149 9.87 9.38 -6.10
N TYR A 150 8.86 10.13 -6.47
CA TYR A 150 8.94 11.54 -6.78
C TYR A 150 8.34 12.31 -5.59
N GLY A 151 8.81 13.48 -5.28
CA GLY A 151 8.33 14.17 -4.09
C GLY A 151 8.65 15.65 -4.01
N GLY A 152 9.05 16.26 -5.12
CA GLY A 152 9.37 17.66 -5.15
C GLY A 152 8.95 18.39 -6.41
N PRO A 153 8.90 19.73 -6.38
CA PRO A 153 8.69 20.53 -7.59
C PRO A 153 9.78 20.24 -8.62
N GLY A 154 9.41 19.95 -9.84
CA GLY A 154 10.31 19.76 -10.96
C GLY A 154 10.85 18.35 -11.17
N GLU A 155 10.40 17.31 -10.41
CA GLU A 155 10.89 15.95 -10.61
C GLU A 155 10.26 15.31 -11.85
N ALA A 156 9.00 14.95 -11.83
CA ALA A 156 8.33 14.36 -12.99
C ALA A 156 6.98 15.00 -13.22
N VAL A 157 6.77 15.41 -14.44
CA VAL A 157 5.55 16.07 -14.87
C VAL A 157 4.88 15.20 -15.92
N PHE A 158 3.57 15.07 -15.83
CA PHE A 158 2.76 14.48 -16.86
C PHE A 158 2.27 15.59 -17.79
N ILE A 159 2.56 15.50 -19.07
CA ILE A 159 2.11 16.43 -20.08
C ILE A 159 1.14 15.75 -21.05
N ASP A 160 0.23 16.49 -21.62
CA ASP A 160 -0.69 15.97 -22.65
C ASP A 160 -0.12 16.12 -24.06
N SER A 161 -0.92 15.82 -25.08
CA SER A 161 -0.56 15.93 -26.49
C SER A 161 -0.34 17.36 -26.96
N GLU A 162 -0.72 18.36 -26.19
CA GLU A 162 -0.56 19.79 -26.47
C GLU A 162 0.63 20.40 -25.70
N GLU A 163 1.45 19.52 -25.07
CA GLU A 163 2.61 19.86 -24.24
C GLU A 163 2.25 20.64 -22.95
N GLU A 164 0.98 20.58 -22.53
CA GLU A 164 0.51 21.22 -21.30
C GLU A 164 0.74 20.32 -20.08
N GLU A 165 1.23 20.89 -18.97
CA GLU A 165 1.35 20.18 -17.71
C GLU A 165 -0.03 19.84 -17.14
N VAL A 166 -0.38 18.57 -17.12
CA VAL A 166 -1.65 18.08 -16.55
C VAL A 166 -1.52 17.57 -15.13
N GLY A 167 -0.32 17.23 -14.66
CA GLY A 167 -0.09 16.76 -13.31
C GLY A 167 1.34 16.39 -13.02
N ARG A 168 1.57 15.93 -11.77
CA ARG A 168 2.89 15.51 -11.28
C ARG A 168 2.85 14.08 -10.80
N VAL A 169 3.82 13.29 -11.25
CA VAL A 169 4.00 11.91 -10.80
C VAL A 169 4.47 11.93 -9.35
N SER A 170 3.79 11.21 -8.46
CA SER A 170 4.20 11.03 -7.07
C SER A 170 5.01 9.76 -6.87
N LYS A 171 4.68 8.71 -7.61
CA LYS A 171 5.33 7.41 -7.52
C LYS A 171 5.26 6.66 -8.85
N LEU A 172 6.30 5.87 -9.11
CA LEU A 172 6.37 4.93 -10.22
C LEU A 172 7.07 3.66 -9.76
N VAL A 173 6.46 2.51 -9.97
CA VAL A 173 6.99 1.19 -9.63
C VAL A 173 6.69 0.20 -10.75
N TYR A 174 7.45 -0.88 -10.81
CA TYR A 174 7.15 -1.98 -11.73
C TYR A 174 6.24 -3.00 -11.04
N SER A 175 5.09 -3.26 -11.63
CA SER A 175 4.20 -4.34 -11.21
C SER A 175 4.66 -5.66 -11.82
N TYR A 176 5.05 -6.60 -10.97
CA TYR A 176 5.44 -7.95 -11.41
C TYR A 176 4.24 -8.82 -11.77
N VAL A 177 3.04 -8.43 -11.36
CA VAL A 177 1.80 -9.16 -11.67
C VAL A 177 1.24 -8.76 -13.02
N LYS A 178 1.33 -7.46 -13.34
CA LYS A 178 0.83 -6.89 -14.61
C LYS A 178 1.92 -6.77 -15.67
N GLU A 179 3.19 -6.91 -15.28
CA GLU A 179 4.36 -6.75 -16.12
C GLU A 179 4.49 -5.36 -16.77
N VAL A 180 4.00 -4.33 -16.07
CA VAL A 180 4.06 -2.93 -16.49
C VAL A 180 4.52 -2.01 -15.37
N ASN A 181 5.03 -0.84 -15.71
CA ASN A 181 5.20 0.23 -14.75
C ASN A 181 3.84 0.87 -14.43
N ASN A 182 3.55 1.04 -13.14
CA ASN A 182 2.36 1.72 -12.65
C ASN A 182 2.70 2.69 -11.52
N GLY A 183 1.79 3.60 -11.22
CA GLY A 183 2.04 4.57 -10.18
C GLY A 183 0.88 5.53 -9.97
N TYR A 184 1.19 6.65 -9.33
CA TYR A 184 0.22 7.70 -9.04
C TYR A 184 0.66 9.05 -9.62
N ILE A 185 -0.31 9.78 -10.14
CA ILE A 185 -0.20 11.15 -10.58
C ILE A 185 -1.19 12.02 -9.81
N LEU A 186 -0.74 13.16 -9.31
CA LEU A 186 -1.62 14.20 -8.80
C LEU A 186 -1.93 15.14 -9.96
N ALA A 187 -3.05 14.92 -10.61
CA ALA A 187 -3.45 15.62 -11.82
C ALA A 187 -4.37 16.82 -11.55
N LYS A 188 -4.36 17.81 -12.41
CA LYS A 188 -5.39 18.87 -12.45
C LYS A 188 -6.75 18.21 -12.69
N LYS A 189 -7.77 18.65 -11.95
CA LYS A 189 -9.12 18.07 -12.04
C LYS A 189 -9.66 18.17 -13.47
N GLY A 190 -10.05 17.03 -14.03
CA GLY A 190 -10.62 16.94 -15.37
C GLY A 190 -9.61 17.05 -16.51
N ALA A 191 -8.29 17.14 -16.23
CA ALA A 191 -7.26 17.15 -17.27
C ALA A 191 -7.05 15.75 -17.89
N LEU A 192 -7.33 14.70 -17.15
CA LEU A 192 -7.23 13.33 -17.66
C LEU A 192 -8.59 12.83 -18.14
N LYS A 193 -8.61 12.25 -19.33
CA LYS A 193 -9.77 11.49 -19.82
C LYS A 193 -9.60 10.06 -19.30
N VAL A 194 -10.39 9.71 -18.31
CA VAL A 194 -10.46 8.34 -17.73
C VAL A 194 -11.54 7.56 -18.43
#